data_9a8e66ba8dddc63ff2ec42654faa8b55
#
_entry.id   9a8e66ba8dddc63ff2ec42654faa8b55
#
_cell.length_a   1.000
_cell.length_b   1.000
_cell.length_c   1.000
_cell.angle_alpha   90.00
_cell.angle_beta   90.00
_cell.angle_gamma   90.00
#
_symmetry.space_group_name_H-M   'P 1'
#
loop_
_entity.id
_entity.type
_entity.pdbx_description
1 polymer ?
#
loop_
_entity_poly.entity_id
_entity_poly.type
_entity_poly.pdbx_seq_one_letter_code
_entity_poly.pdbx_strand_id
1 'polypeptide(L)'
;MITVVTSTIRENMLERVIENFSRQSLEEKELIIILNKNDMKLGNLVAPNIRVFQLDEKKTLGECLNFGSMQARYETIAKFDDDDYYSPVYLENALRVLKDKGVDVVGKAGIFVYFKKDKLLTAFRPGMNSFFLKNKRVFLAGGTLVFKKEVLEKVPFQALNNGEDIQFQKDCLDQKLSLYSGSLHDYVLIRYPESHQHSWRVLDETFQKQCRWIAVTDTFEEYVRDGGGTL
;
A
#
# COMPACT_ATOMS: atom_id res chain seq x y z
N MET A 1 1.42 -6.37 16.33
CA MET A 1 2.59 -6.92 15.59
C MET A 1 2.24 -7.04 14.12
N ILE A 2 3.12 -6.57 13.20
CA ILE A 2 2.87 -6.57 11.76
C ILE A 2 4.19 -6.64 10.98
N THR A 3 4.18 -7.35 9.86
CA THR A 3 5.26 -7.32 8.86
C THR A 3 4.85 -6.44 7.69
N VAL A 4 5.62 -5.40 7.43
CA VAL A 4 5.51 -4.61 6.20
C VAL A 4 6.32 -5.30 5.10
N VAL A 5 5.72 -5.49 3.94
CA VAL A 5 6.39 -6.05 2.75
C VAL A 5 6.35 -5.00 1.64
N THR A 6 7.51 -4.67 1.12
CA THR A 6 7.67 -3.77 -0.03
C THR A 6 8.54 -4.44 -1.08
N SER A 7 8.10 -4.43 -2.34
CA SER A 7 8.93 -4.81 -3.48
C SER A 7 9.23 -3.59 -4.32
N THR A 8 10.49 -3.41 -4.70
CA THR A 8 10.92 -2.25 -5.50
C THR A 8 11.95 -2.64 -6.55
N ILE A 9 11.91 -1.93 -7.68
CA ILE A 9 12.92 -1.93 -8.74
C ILE A 9 13.67 -0.59 -8.79
N ARG A 10 13.42 0.30 -7.80
CA ARG A 10 13.83 1.70 -7.78
C ARG A 10 14.72 2.01 -6.57
N GLU A 11 16.02 2.07 -6.79
CA GLU A 11 17.01 2.35 -5.72
C GLU A 11 16.75 3.70 -5.02
N ASN A 12 16.36 4.71 -5.80
CA ASN A 12 16.07 6.05 -5.29
C ASN A 12 14.80 6.16 -4.42
N MET A 13 14.00 5.09 -4.32
CA MET A 13 12.82 5.03 -3.45
C MET A 13 13.08 4.31 -2.12
N LEU A 14 14.23 3.68 -1.94
CA LEU A 14 14.55 2.94 -0.71
C LEU A 14 14.52 3.79 0.55
N GLU A 15 15.03 5.02 0.48
CA GLU A 15 14.99 5.96 1.61
C GLU A 15 13.54 6.25 2.03
N ARG A 16 12.65 6.49 1.07
CA ARG A 16 11.22 6.71 1.33
C ARG A 16 10.53 5.48 1.97
N VAL A 17 10.86 4.29 1.50
CA VAL A 17 10.34 3.05 2.11
C VAL A 17 10.71 2.99 3.59
N ILE A 18 11.98 3.26 3.90
CA ILE A 18 12.49 3.26 5.28
C ILE A 18 11.86 4.38 6.11
N GLU A 19 11.71 5.58 5.57
CA GLU A 19 11.04 6.69 6.23
C GLU A 19 9.58 6.37 6.55
N ASN A 20 8.83 5.83 5.59
CA ASN A 20 7.45 5.41 5.79
C ASN A 20 7.31 4.35 6.90
N PHE A 21 8.21 3.38 6.92
CA PHE A 21 8.25 2.37 7.96
C PHE A 21 8.69 2.93 9.32
N SER A 22 9.75 3.71 9.37
CA SER A 22 10.33 4.24 10.61
C SER A 22 9.39 5.19 11.33
N ARG A 23 8.60 5.99 10.58
CA ARG A 23 7.63 6.93 11.16
C ARG A 23 6.40 6.26 11.78
N GLN A 24 6.14 4.96 11.49
CA GLN A 24 4.98 4.28 12.09
C GLN A 24 5.09 4.22 13.61
N SER A 25 4.04 4.64 14.29
CA SER A 25 3.94 4.67 15.76
C SER A 25 3.92 3.28 16.40
N LEU A 26 3.48 2.26 15.65
CA LEU A 26 3.45 0.89 16.11
C LEU A 26 4.87 0.39 16.42
N GLU A 27 5.13 -0.06 17.65
CA GLU A 27 6.45 -0.51 18.09
C GLU A 27 6.81 -1.89 17.51
N GLU A 28 5.91 -2.86 17.64
CA GLU A 28 6.14 -4.24 17.20
C GLU A 28 5.88 -4.40 15.70
N LYS A 29 6.86 -4.03 14.91
CA LYS A 29 6.85 -4.09 13.44
C LYS A 29 8.18 -4.54 12.87
N GLU A 30 8.14 -5.18 11.71
CA GLU A 30 9.32 -5.42 10.88
C GLU A 30 9.06 -5.00 9.43
N LEU A 31 10.12 -4.71 8.70
CA LEU A 31 10.11 -4.40 7.28
C LEU A 31 10.88 -5.46 6.51
N ILE A 32 10.25 -5.97 5.47
CA ILE A 32 10.88 -6.82 4.45
C ILE A 32 10.88 -6.07 3.13
N ILE A 33 12.07 -5.79 2.62
CA ILE A 33 12.26 -5.16 1.32
C ILE A 33 12.72 -6.22 0.32
N ILE A 34 12.02 -6.31 -0.80
CA ILE A 34 12.41 -7.15 -1.93
C ILE A 34 12.97 -6.24 -3.03
N LEU A 35 14.27 -6.36 -3.30
CA LEU A 35 14.92 -5.71 -4.44
C LEU A 35 14.71 -6.62 -5.66
N ASN A 36 13.85 -6.21 -6.56
CA ASN A 36 13.48 -7.00 -7.74
C ASN A 36 14.22 -6.51 -9.00
N LYS A 37 15.51 -6.28 -8.84
CA LYS A 37 16.40 -5.88 -9.92
C LYS A 37 17.82 -6.33 -9.63
N ASN A 38 18.48 -6.97 -10.60
CA ASN A 38 19.75 -7.67 -10.39
C ASN A 38 20.92 -6.77 -10.01
N ASP A 39 20.93 -5.51 -10.44
CA ASP A 39 22.02 -4.55 -10.23
C ASP A 39 21.79 -3.56 -9.06
N MET A 40 20.66 -3.68 -8.34
CA MET A 40 20.42 -2.83 -7.17
C MET A 40 21.39 -3.15 -6.04
N LYS A 41 21.91 -2.08 -5.43
CA LYS A 41 22.82 -2.20 -4.28
C LYS A 41 22.08 -1.97 -2.97
N LEU A 42 22.33 -2.82 -2.02
CA LEU A 42 21.75 -2.80 -0.67
C LEU A 42 22.08 -1.53 0.13
N GLY A 43 23.16 -0.83 -0.19
CA GLY A 43 23.67 0.24 0.66
C GLY A 43 23.87 -0.23 2.11
N ASN A 44 23.92 0.70 3.07
CA ASN A 44 24.05 0.41 4.50
C ASN A 44 22.67 0.27 5.20
N LEU A 45 21.69 -0.36 4.55
CA LEU A 45 20.32 -0.52 5.05
C LEU A 45 20.20 -1.64 6.09
N VAL A 46 20.96 -1.56 7.17
CA VAL A 46 20.93 -2.58 8.23
C VAL A 46 20.31 -2.02 9.49
N ALA A 47 19.15 -2.54 9.87
CA ALA A 47 18.53 -2.31 11.17
C ALA A 47 17.93 -3.62 11.68
N PRO A 48 17.82 -3.83 13.00
CA PRO A 48 17.38 -5.11 13.57
C PRO A 48 16.01 -5.60 13.10
N ASN A 49 15.14 -4.67 12.72
CA ASN A 49 13.78 -4.93 12.26
C ASN A 49 13.59 -4.70 10.74
N ILE A 50 14.68 -4.57 9.98
CA ILE A 50 14.65 -4.45 8.52
C ILE A 50 15.43 -5.62 7.93
N ARG A 51 14.78 -6.37 7.05
CA ARG A 51 15.41 -7.46 6.28
C ARG A 51 15.25 -7.17 4.80
N VAL A 52 16.33 -7.37 4.06
CA VAL A 52 16.35 -7.10 2.62
C VAL A 52 16.72 -8.39 1.89
N PHE A 53 15.97 -8.67 0.85
CA PHE A 53 16.21 -9.81 -0.04
C PHE A 53 16.29 -9.29 -1.48
N GLN A 54 17.20 -9.87 -2.26
CA GLN A 54 17.29 -9.60 -3.69
C GLN A 54 16.74 -10.80 -4.45
N LEU A 55 15.80 -10.54 -5.36
CA LEU A 55 15.25 -11.52 -6.28
C LEU A 55 15.59 -11.17 -7.72
N ASP A 56 15.65 -12.19 -8.57
CA ASP A 56 15.86 -12.04 -10.01
C ASP A 56 14.78 -11.09 -10.60
N GLU A 57 15.20 -10.15 -11.43
CA GLU A 57 14.34 -9.16 -12.08
C GLU A 57 13.25 -9.76 -12.99
N LYS A 58 13.37 -11.06 -13.34
CA LYS A 58 12.33 -11.80 -14.04
C LYS A 58 11.15 -12.19 -13.16
N LYS A 59 11.32 -12.15 -11.84
CA LYS A 59 10.22 -12.38 -10.90
C LYS A 59 9.19 -11.26 -11.02
N THR A 60 7.94 -11.65 -11.02
CA THR A 60 6.84 -10.68 -11.02
C THR A 60 6.63 -10.04 -9.65
N LEU A 61 5.93 -8.90 -9.60
CA LEU A 61 5.57 -8.25 -8.34
C LEU A 61 4.81 -9.22 -7.41
N GLY A 62 3.84 -9.98 -7.94
CA GLY A 62 3.09 -10.96 -7.15
C GLY A 62 3.98 -12.04 -6.54
N GLU A 63 4.97 -12.57 -7.30
CA GLU A 63 5.95 -13.53 -6.77
C GLU A 63 6.82 -12.91 -5.68
N CYS A 64 7.23 -11.64 -5.84
CA CYS A 64 8.00 -10.91 -4.84
C CYS A 64 7.21 -10.71 -3.55
N LEU A 65 5.93 -10.33 -3.64
CA LEU A 65 5.04 -10.15 -2.51
C LEU A 65 4.81 -11.47 -1.75
N ASN A 66 4.59 -12.57 -2.46
CA ASN A 66 4.46 -13.90 -1.85
C ASN A 66 5.75 -14.29 -1.12
N PHE A 67 6.91 -14.14 -1.78
CA PHE A 67 8.19 -14.44 -1.16
C PHE A 67 8.42 -13.63 0.11
N GLY A 68 8.22 -12.30 0.06
CA GLY A 68 8.37 -11.43 1.23
C GLY A 68 7.44 -11.80 2.37
N SER A 69 6.18 -12.11 2.04
CA SER A 69 5.18 -12.53 3.03
C SER A 69 5.49 -13.89 3.67
N MET A 70 6.09 -14.81 2.92
CA MET A 70 6.57 -16.09 3.48
C MET A 70 7.69 -15.88 4.50
N GLN A 71 8.54 -14.87 4.32
CA GLN A 71 9.62 -14.51 5.25
C GLN A 71 9.12 -13.81 6.51
N ALA A 72 7.85 -13.36 6.54
CA ALA A 72 7.27 -12.59 7.64
C ALA A 72 7.29 -13.36 8.97
N ARG A 73 7.70 -12.65 10.04
CA ARG A 73 7.66 -13.16 11.42
C ARG A 73 6.28 -13.05 12.06
N TYR A 74 5.50 -12.06 11.61
CA TYR A 74 4.20 -11.77 12.23
C TYR A 74 3.04 -12.28 11.37
N GLU A 75 1.92 -12.54 12.04
CA GLU A 75 0.71 -13.10 11.42
C GLU A 75 -0.14 -12.07 10.66
N THR A 76 0.28 -10.81 10.64
CA THR A 76 -0.36 -9.76 9.85
C THR A 76 0.66 -9.17 8.89
N ILE A 77 0.25 -9.00 7.63
CA ILE A 77 1.06 -8.44 6.56
C ILE A 77 0.46 -7.11 6.13
N ALA A 78 1.30 -6.10 5.93
CA ALA A 78 0.96 -4.86 5.26
C ALA A 78 1.78 -4.73 3.96
N LYS A 79 1.12 -4.57 2.82
CA LYS A 79 1.78 -4.21 1.56
C LYS A 79 1.97 -2.70 1.52
N PHE A 80 3.23 -2.26 1.44
CA PHE A 80 3.58 -0.86 1.18
C PHE A 80 4.15 -0.73 -0.23
N ASP A 81 3.65 0.26 -0.98
CA ASP A 81 4.27 0.66 -2.23
C ASP A 81 5.44 1.63 -1.94
N ASP A 82 6.49 1.58 -2.74
CA ASP A 82 7.74 2.29 -2.48
C ASP A 82 7.65 3.80 -2.74
N ASP A 83 6.64 4.25 -3.49
CA ASP A 83 6.47 5.63 -3.93
C ASP A 83 5.31 6.39 -3.24
N ASP A 84 4.54 5.74 -2.37
CA ASP A 84 3.40 6.35 -1.68
C ASP A 84 3.75 6.96 -0.30
N TYR A 85 2.77 7.55 0.36
CA TYR A 85 2.89 8.08 1.71
C TYR A 85 1.96 7.35 2.67
N TYR A 86 2.51 7.01 3.85
CA TYR A 86 1.79 6.39 4.96
C TYR A 86 1.96 7.25 6.21
N SER A 87 0.85 7.67 6.85
CA SER A 87 0.90 8.45 8.08
C SER A 87 1.49 7.66 9.25
N PRO A 88 1.95 8.32 10.32
CA PRO A 88 2.51 7.62 11.48
C PRO A 88 1.57 6.59 12.10
N VAL A 89 0.26 6.77 12.02
CA VAL A 89 -0.75 5.91 12.65
C VAL A 89 -1.39 4.91 11.68
N TYR A 90 -0.90 4.83 10.44
CA TYR A 90 -1.49 3.98 9.39
C TYR A 90 -1.59 2.51 9.83
N LEU A 91 -0.49 1.92 10.31
CA LEU A 91 -0.46 0.51 10.72
C LEU A 91 -1.33 0.23 11.93
N GLU A 92 -1.34 1.12 12.93
CA GLU A 92 -2.20 0.98 14.11
C GLU A 92 -3.69 1.00 13.73
N ASN A 93 -4.09 1.96 12.90
CA ASN A 93 -5.46 2.10 12.43
C ASN A 93 -5.89 0.89 11.59
N ALA A 94 -5.04 0.39 10.71
CA ALA A 94 -5.32 -0.79 9.91
C ALA A 94 -5.48 -2.05 10.77
N LEU A 95 -4.58 -2.28 11.74
CA LEU A 95 -4.67 -3.40 12.68
C LEU A 95 -5.93 -3.32 13.54
N ARG A 96 -6.29 -2.12 14.03
CA ARG A 96 -7.51 -1.91 14.79
C ARG A 96 -8.73 -2.29 13.96
N VAL A 97 -8.84 -1.83 12.73
CA VAL A 97 -9.95 -2.16 11.84
C VAL A 97 -10.00 -3.67 11.55
N LEU A 98 -8.85 -4.30 11.23
CA LEU A 98 -8.76 -5.74 10.99
C LEU A 98 -9.34 -6.54 12.16
N LYS A 99 -8.98 -6.15 13.40
CA LYS A 99 -9.43 -6.79 14.64
C LYS A 99 -10.90 -6.48 14.94
N ASP A 100 -11.28 -5.19 14.95
CA ASP A 100 -12.61 -4.76 15.40
C ASP A 100 -13.72 -5.22 14.44
N LYS A 101 -13.43 -5.34 13.16
CA LYS A 101 -14.35 -5.85 12.14
C LYS A 101 -14.27 -7.37 11.96
N GLY A 102 -13.24 -8.02 12.52
CA GLY A 102 -13.04 -9.45 12.39
C GLY A 102 -12.81 -9.90 10.93
N VAL A 103 -12.19 -9.04 10.10
CA VAL A 103 -12.02 -9.29 8.67
C VAL A 103 -10.68 -9.94 8.35
N ASP A 104 -10.58 -10.50 7.14
CA ASP A 104 -9.36 -11.16 6.65
C ASP A 104 -8.42 -10.18 5.95
N VAL A 105 -9.00 -9.17 5.27
CA VAL A 105 -8.28 -8.13 4.53
C VAL A 105 -8.91 -6.77 4.81
N VAL A 106 -8.10 -5.77 5.08
CA VAL A 106 -8.48 -4.35 5.14
C VAL A 106 -7.61 -3.54 4.18
N GLY A 107 -8.18 -2.48 3.65
CA GLY A 107 -7.50 -1.50 2.81
C GLY A 107 -8.40 -0.28 2.61
N LYS A 108 -8.20 0.46 1.53
CA LYS A 108 -8.93 1.70 1.24
C LYS A 108 -9.45 1.69 -0.20
N ALA A 109 -10.76 1.78 -0.39
CA ALA A 109 -11.38 1.97 -1.71
C ALA A 109 -11.46 3.45 -2.10
N GLY A 110 -11.59 4.34 -1.12
CA GLY A 110 -11.40 5.78 -1.26
C GLY A 110 -10.02 6.17 -0.73
N ILE A 111 -9.29 7.00 -1.45
CA ILE A 111 -7.92 7.41 -1.10
C ILE A 111 -7.67 8.87 -1.43
N PHE A 112 -6.72 9.49 -0.74
CA PHE A 112 -6.11 10.74 -1.20
C PHE A 112 -5.12 10.47 -2.34
N VAL A 113 -5.04 11.42 -3.28
CA VAL A 113 -4.08 11.40 -4.39
C VAL A 113 -3.40 12.75 -4.47
N TYR A 114 -2.07 12.74 -4.45
CA TYR A 114 -1.26 13.95 -4.57
C TYR A 114 -0.51 13.97 -5.89
N PHE A 115 -0.88 14.90 -6.76
CA PHE A 115 -0.20 15.15 -8.04
C PHE A 115 0.98 16.09 -7.80
N LYS A 116 2.17 15.52 -7.69
CA LYS A 116 3.38 16.23 -7.25
C LYS A 116 3.79 17.38 -8.17
N LYS A 117 3.59 17.21 -9.49
CA LYS A 117 3.88 18.24 -10.49
C LYS A 117 3.05 19.53 -10.26
N ASP A 118 1.79 19.36 -9.94
CA ASP A 118 0.81 20.44 -9.80
C ASP A 118 0.63 20.87 -8.34
N LYS A 119 1.33 20.20 -7.39
CA LYS A 119 1.15 20.36 -5.95
C LYS A 119 -0.32 20.19 -5.53
N LEU A 120 -1.06 19.38 -6.26
CA LEU A 120 -2.51 19.24 -6.15
C LEU A 120 -2.87 18.01 -5.31
N LEU A 121 -3.50 18.27 -4.16
CA LEU A 121 -4.13 17.24 -3.35
C LEU A 121 -5.59 17.06 -3.75
N THR A 122 -5.98 15.82 -3.96
CA THR A 122 -7.33 15.40 -4.33
C THR A 122 -7.77 14.18 -3.53
N ALA A 123 -9.07 13.82 -3.60
CA ALA A 123 -9.58 12.56 -3.10
C ALA A 123 -10.24 11.77 -4.23
N PHE A 124 -9.81 10.55 -4.43
CA PHE A 124 -10.44 9.59 -5.34
C PHE A 124 -11.45 8.76 -4.56
N ARG A 125 -12.70 8.71 -5.04
CA ARG A 125 -13.82 7.99 -4.42
C ARG A 125 -13.99 8.28 -2.91
N PRO A 126 -14.06 9.54 -2.45
CA PRO A 126 -14.03 9.90 -1.03
C PRO A 126 -15.19 9.30 -0.21
N GLY A 127 -16.31 8.94 -0.84
CA GLY A 127 -17.44 8.26 -0.19
C GLY A 127 -17.29 6.74 -0.04
N MET A 128 -16.22 6.14 -0.61
CA MET A 128 -15.99 4.70 -0.56
C MET A 128 -15.15 4.30 0.65
N ASN A 129 -15.71 4.48 1.85
CA ASN A 129 -15.07 4.13 3.12
C ASN A 129 -16.04 3.43 4.07
N SER A 130 -15.52 2.73 5.06
CA SER A 130 -16.28 2.08 6.15
C SER A 130 -17.34 1.09 5.70
N PHE A 131 -17.01 0.21 4.74
CA PHE A 131 -17.95 -0.81 4.25
C PHE A 131 -17.25 -2.14 3.90
N PHE A 132 -18.02 -3.23 3.93
CA PHE A 132 -17.56 -4.53 3.46
C PHE A 132 -17.66 -4.62 1.93
N LEU A 133 -16.61 -5.11 1.28
CA LEU A 133 -16.66 -5.41 -0.15
C LEU A 133 -17.53 -6.65 -0.37
N LYS A 134 -18.60 -6.50 -1.14
CA LYS A 134 -19.58 -7.57 -1.40
C LYS A 134 -19.53 -8.14 -2.82
N ASN A 135 -18.78 -7.47 -3.70
CA ASN A 135 -18.71 -7.85 -5.12
C ASN A 135 -17.42 -7.33 -5.76
N LYS A 136 -17.16 -7.79 -6.99
CA LYS A 136 -15.97 -7.47 -7.78
C LYS A 136 -16.09 -6.15 -8.60
N ARG A 137 -16.85 -5.16 -8.12
CA ARG A 137 -17.01 -3.86 -8.81
C ARG A 137 -16.16 -2.75 -8.20
N VAL A 138 -15.82 -2.90 -6.93
CA VAL A 138 -14.98 -1.95 -6.19
C VAL A 138 -13.82 -2.72 -5.57
N PHE A 139 -12.63 -2.17 -5.65
CA PHE A 139 -11.41 -2.74 -5.09
C PHE A 139 -10.73 -1.74 -4.17
N LEU A 140 -9.99 -2.26 -3.21
CA LEU A 140 -9.08 -1.50 -2.35
C LEU A 140 -7.83 -1.14 -3.16
N ALA A 141 -7.25 0.02 -2.93
CA ALA A 141 -5.97 0.41 -3.53
C ALA A 141 -4.86 -0.55 -3.07
N GLY A 142 -4.06 -1.03 -4.01
CA GLY A 142 -3.07 -2.09 -3.79
C GLY A 142 -2.05 -1.77 -2.69
N GLY A 143 -1.55 -0.53 -2.64
CA GLY A 143 -0.62 -0.06 -1.60
C GLY A 143 -1.23 0.03 -0.19
N THR A 144 -2.56 -0.20 -0.06
CA THR A 144 -3.25 -0.09 1.23
C THR A 144 -3.66 -1.43 1.83
N LEU A 145 -3.23 -2.54 1.25
CA LEU A 145 -3.65 -3.87 1.70
C LEU A 145 -2.94 -4.26 3.00
N VAL A 146 -3.75 -4.58 4.02
CA VAL A 146 -3.31 -5.21 5.26
C VAL A 146 -4.17 -6.44 5.48
N PHE A 147 -3.55 -7.60 5.71
CA PHE A 147 -4.25 -8.87 5.74
C PHE A 147 -3.59 -9.88 6.69
N LYS A 148 -4.34 -10.88 7.11
CA LYS A 148 -3.82 -12.01 7.87
C LYS A 148 -2.92 -12.87 6.97
N LYS A 149 -1.77 -13.29 7.46
CA LYS A 149 -0.82 -14.12 6.71
C LYS A 149 -1.45 -15.42 6.19
N GLU A 150 -2.35 -16.03 6.97
CA GLU A 150 -3.09 -17.24 6.60
C GLU A 150 -3.94 -17.10 5.31
N VAL A 151 -4.27 -15.85 4.91
CA VAL A 151 -4.97 -15.59 3.64
C VAL A 151 -4.15 -16.11 2.46
N LEU A 152 -2.82 -15.97 2.50
CA LEU A 152 -1.94 -16.39 1.41
C LEU A 152 -1.85 -17.92 1.24
N GLU A 153 -2.21 -18.69 2.26
CA GLU A 153 -2.30 -20.15 2.15
C GLU A 153 -3.44 -20.58 1.20
N LYS A 154 -4.50 -19.76 1.13
CA LYS A 154 -5.67 -19.98 0.28
C LYS A 154 -5.61 -19.19 -1.01
N VAL A 155 -5.07 -17.98 -0.94
CA VAL A 155 -5.10 -17.00 -2.03
C VAL A 155 -3.73 -16.32 -2.11
N PRO A 156 -2.73 -16.92 -2.76
CA PRO A 156 -1.46 -16.25 -3.04
C PRO A 156 -1.66 -15.17 -4.12
N PHE A 157 -0.82 -14.14 -4.12
CA PHE A 157 -0.76 -13.20 -5.25
C PHE A 157 -0.42 -13.95 -6.54
N GLN A 158 -1.15 -13.67 -7.61
CA GLN A 158 -0.86 -14.23 -8.93
C GLN A 158 0.46 -13.67 -9.48
N ALA A 159 1.14 -14.44 -10.35
CA ALA A 159 2.40 -14.04 -10.98
C ALA A 159 2.18 -12.93 -12.02
N LEU A 160 1.85 -11.72 -11.56
CA LEU A 160 1.54 -10.53 -12.35
C LEU A 160 2.41 -9.35 -11.89
N ASN A 161 2.78 -8.47 -12.84
CA ASN A 161 3.45 -7.19 -12.57
C ASN A 161 2.50 -6.01 -12.47
N ASN A 162 1.23 -6.21 -12.83
CA ASN A 162 0.19 -5.19 -12.75
C ASN A 162 -1.17 -5.87 -12.56
N GLY A 163 -1.97 -5.38 -11.64
CA GLY A 163 -3.26 -5.93 -11.29
C GLY A 163 -3.20 -7.18 -10.41
N GLU A 164 -2.04 -7.52 -9.84
CA GLU A 164 -1.86 -8.59 -8.86
C GLU A 164 -2.72 -8.36 -7.63
N ASP A 165 -2.88 -7.09 -7.21
CA ASP A 165 -3.71 -6.64 -6.11
C ASP A 165 -5.21 -6.80 -6.38
N ILE A 166 -5.65 -6.45 -7.60
CA ILE A 166 -7.04 -6.62 -8.03
C ILE A 166 -7.38 -8.11 -8.12
N GLN A 167 -6.47 -8.91 -8.70
CA GLN A 167 -6.70 -10.35 -8.83
C GLN A 167 -6.73 -11.02 -7.45
N PHE A 168 -5.81 -10.67 -6.55
CA PHE A 168 -5.82 -11.13 -5.15
C PHE A 168 -7.16 -10.87 -4.47
N GLN A 169 -7.71 -9.67 -4.60
CA GLN A 169 -9.00 -9.32 -4.01
C GLN A 169 -10.17 -10.10 -4.63
N LYS A 170 -10.14 -10.33 -5.96
CA LYS A 170 -11.13 -11.18 -6.63
C LYS A 170 -11.10 -12.61 -6.10
N ASP A 171 -9.90 -13.19 -5.99
CA ASP A 171 -9.68 -14.53 -5.52
C ASP A 171 -10.06 -14.67 -4.04
N CYS A 172 -9.79 -13.64 -3.21
CA CYS A 172 -10.29 -13.58 -1.84
C CYS A 172 -11.82 -13.63 -1.76
N LEU A 173 -12.52 -12.84 -2.58
CA LEU A 173 -13.98 -12.84 -2.62
C LEU A 173 -14.54 -14.19 -3.10
N ASP A 174 -13.89 -14.86 -4.06
CA ASP A 174 -14.28 -16.20 -4.52
C ASP A 174 -14.12 -17.24 -3.42
N GLN A 175 -13.10 -17.10 -2.59
CA GLN A 175 -12.87 -17.94 -1.41
C GLN A 175 -13.70 -17.52 -0.19
N LYS A 176 -14.65 -16.57 -0.36
CA LYS A 176 -15.54 -16.04 0.70
C LYS A 176 -14.79 -15.41 1.87
N LEU A 177 -13.58 -14.92 1.64
CA LEU A 177 -12.84 -14.12 2.61
C LEU A 177 -13.47 -12.73 2.73
N SER A 178 -13.38 -12.16 3.91
CA SER A 178 -13.98 -10.86 4.23
C SER A 178 -13.01 -9.71 3.95
N LEU A 179 -13.42 -8.78 3.08
CA LEU A 179 -12.66 -7.58 2.74
C LEU A 179 -13.40 -6.34 3.24
N TYR A 180 -12.68 -5.39 3.81
CA TYR A 180 -13.24 -4.15 4.35
C TYR A 180 -12.48 -2.92 3.88
N SER A 181 -13.21 -1.90 3.43
CA SER A 181 -12.67 -0.57 3.17
C SER A 181 -12.70 0.24 4.45
N GLY A 182 -11.54 0.61 4.97
CA GLY A 182 -11.42 1.52 6.12
C GLY A 182 -11.63 2.98 5.74
N SER A 183 -11.24 3.90 6.65
CA SER A 183 -11.21 5.35 6.39
C SER A 183 -10.25 5.67 5.24
N LEU A 184 -10.54 6.74 4.47
CA LEU A 184 -9.62 7.22 3.43
C LEU A 184 -8.35 7.89 3.98
N HIS A 185 -8.37 8.30 5.26
CA HIS A 185 -7.24 8.97 5.89
C HIS A 185 -6.01 8.06 6.04
N ASP A 186 -4.87 8.66 6.39
CA ASP A 186 -3.60 7.99 6.71
C ASP A 186 -2.79 7.43 5.52
N TYR A 187 -3.29 7.58 4.29
CA TYR A 187 -2.59 7.15 3.08
C TYR A 187 -2.76 8.16 1.95
N VAL A 188 -1.70 8.38 1.18
CA VAL A 188 -1.73 9.19 -0.04
C VAL A 188 -1.01 8.45 -1.17
N LEU A 189 -1.73 8.18 -2.24
CA LEU A 189 -1.12 7.79 -3.50
C LEU A 189 -0.43 9.02 -4.11
N ILE A 190 0.89 8.93 -4.37
CA ILE A 190 1.65 10.03 -4.93
C ILE A 190 1.85 9.82 -6.42
N ARG A 191 1.39 10.76 -7.22
CA ARG A 191 1.63 10.83 -8.66
C ARG A 191 2.84 11.70 -8.94
N TYR A 192 3.95 11.06 -9.29
CA TYR A 192 5.20 11.73 -9.67
C TYR A 192 5.14 12.20 -11.14
N PRO A 193 6.00 13.17 -11.52
CA PRO A 193 6.16 13.55 -12.93
C PRO A 193 6.53 12.36 -13.82
N GLU A 194 6.36 12.51 -15.13
CA GLU A 194 6.52 11.47 -16.17
C GLU A 194 7.86 10.70 -16.14
N SER A 195 8.92 11.28 -15.57
CA SER A 195 10.20 10.59 -15.35
C SER A 195 10.11 9.41 -14.38
N HIS A 196 9.08 9.36 -13.54
CA HIS A 196 8.79 8.27 -12.64
C HIS A 196 7.87 7.26 -13.33
N GLN A 197 8.35 6.04 -13.55
CA GLN A 197 7.56 5.00 -14.20
C GLN A 197 6.56 4.39 -13.20
N HIS A 198 5.34 4.93 -13.16
CA HIS A 198 4.25 4.32 -12.41
C HIS A 198 3.82 2.98 -13.05
N SER A 199 3.57 1.97 -12.23
CA SER A 199 3.01 0.69 -12.69
C SER A 199 1.62 0.89 -13.29
N TRP A 200 0.82 1.76 -12.70
CA TRP A 200 -0.50 2.15 -13.21
C TRP A 200 -0.42 3.33 -14.16
N ARG A 201 -0.43 3.03 -15.47
CA ARG A 201 -0.23 4.00 -16.58
C ARG A 201 -1.51 4.74 -16.97
N VAL A 202 -2.16 5.42 -16.02
CA VAL A 202 -3.26 6.35 -16.31
C VAL A 202 -2.69 7.76 -16.43
N LEU A 203 -3.10 8.53 -17.44
CA LEU A 203 -2.70 9.93 -17.60
C LEU A 203 -3.24 10.76 -16.43
N ASP A 204 -2.39 11.59 -15.84
CA ASP A 204 -2.74 12.41 -14.67
C ASP A 204 -3.96 13.29 -14.93
N GLU A 205 -4.05 13.95 -16.07
CA GLU A 205 -5.21 14.77 -16.47
C GLU A 205 -6.53 13.98 -16.47
N THR A 206 -6.48 12.71 -16.91
CA THR A 206 -7.66 11.84 -16.92
C THR A 206 -8.03 11.38 -15.52
N PHE A 207 -7.02 11.11 -14.69
CA PHE A 207 -7.23 10.69 -13.31
C PHE A 207 -7.74 11.84 -12.44
N GLN A 208 -7.19 13.05 -12.58
CA GLN A 208 -7.62 14.26 -11.88
C GLN A 208 -9.13 14.51 -12.06
N LYS A 209 -9.66 14.32 -13.28
CA LYS A 209 -11.09 14.49 -13.57
C LYS A 209 -12.01 13.54 -12.80
N GLN A 210 -11.47 12.43 -12.29
CA GLN A 210 -12.20 11.46 -11.47
C GLN A 210 -12.06 11.74 -9.97
N CYS A 211 -11.24 12.71 -9.58
CA CYS A 211 -10.94 13.04 -8.21
C CYS A 211 -11.66 14.31 -7.77
N ARG A 212 -12.06 14.37 -6.50
CA ARG A 212 -12.54 15.58 -5.85
C ARG A 212 -11.34 16.43 -5.46
N TRP A 213 -11.33 17.69 -5.88
CA TRP A 213 -10.33 18.68 -5.50
C TRP A 213 -10.35 18.94 -3.98
N ILE A 214 -9.18 19.08 -3.35
CA ILE A 214 -9.01 19.38 -1.92
C ILE A 214 -8.24 20.69 -1.76
N ALA A 215 -6.97 20.73 -2.18
CA ALA A 215 -6.09 21.87 -2.00
C ALA A 215 -4.94 21.85 -3.02
N VAL A 216 -4.36 23.03 -3.28
CA VAL A 216 -3.03 23.16 -3.85
C VAL A 216 -2.08 23.47 -2.70
N THR A 217 -1.13 22.59 -2.43
CA THR A 217 -0.26 22.69 -1.25
C THR A 217 1.08 21.99 -1.48
N ASP A 218 2.12 22.45 -0.84
CA ASP A 218 3.42 21.75 -0.77
C ASP A 218 3.43 20.68 0.35
N THR A 219 2.51 20.80 1.32
CA THR A 219 2.39 19.90 2.48
C THR A 219 0.97 19.39 2.57
N PHE A 220 0.79 18.08 2.39
CA PHE A 220 -0.54 17.44 2.42
C PHE A 220 -0.83 16.70 3.72
N GLU A 221 0.16 16.53 4.57
CA GLU A 221 0.11 15.67 5.76
C GLU A 221 -1.00 16.05 6.74
N GLU A 222 -1.28 17.36 6.87
CA GLU A 222 -2.31 17.88 7.76
C GLU A 222 -3.73 17.55 7.29
N TYR A 223 -3.93 17.47 5.96
CA TYR A 223 -5.23 17.16 5.36
C TYR A 223 -5.59 15.67 5.46
N VAL A 224 -4.58 14.81 5.54
CA VAL A 224 -4.78 13.36 5.42
C VAL A 224 -4.81 12.63 6.75
N ARG A 225 -4.57 13.33 7.87
CA ARG A 225 -4.73 12.77 9.22
C ARG A 225 -6.20 12.68 9.60
N ASP A 226 -6.57 11.63 10.33
CA ASP A 226 -7.92 11.50 10.90
C ASP A 226 -8.15 12.65 11.89
N GLY A 227 -9.22 13.45 11.68
CA GLY A 227 -9.48 14.68 12.44
C GLY A 227 -8.99 15.98 11.80
N GLY A 228 -8.27 15.93 10.69
CA GLY A 228 -7.91 17.08 9.87
C GLY A 228 -9.03 17.41 8.88
N GLY A 229 -9.82 18.45 9.14
CA GLY A 229 -10.83 19.06 8.26
C GLY A 229 -11.89 18.11 7.68
N THR A 230 -13.14 18.44 7.84
CA THR A 230 -14.28 17.77 7.18
C THR A 230 -14.17 17.89 5.66
N LEU A 231 -14.05 16.76 4.96
CA LEU A 231 -14.26 16.63 3.50
C LEU A 231 -15.70 16.90 3.11
#